data_e4702e083a2786cf7aed321c58998f9a
#
_entry.id   e4702e083a2786cf7aed321c58998f9a
#
_cell.length_a   1.000
_cell.length_b   1.000
_cell.length_c   1.000
_cell.angle_alpha   90.00
_cell.angle_beta   90.00
_cell.angle_gamma   90.00
#
_symmetry.space_group_name_H-M   'P 1'
#
loop_
_entity.id
_entity.type
_entity.pdbx_description
1 polymer ?
#
loop_
_entity_poly.entity_id
_entity_poly.type
_entity_poly.pdbx_seq_one_letter_code
_entity_poly.pdbx_strand_id
1 'polypeptide(L)'
;MSQLFFRNPLQIFVNYDKIENETSAPLCVLSDFCEKSWHFSCFRQHISSKSSLPADMMHQASNRPQYCPAAGYQLIKEFRHMAKIRVAVLFGGVSSEHDVSLISAENVIRSIPKDKYEVLCIGITKKGRWLYFPGDITEISTGAWEQNPDCSAAILSPDPLHGGIITIENGETYIKKVDVVFPVLHGRNGEDGRLQGIMEMARIPYVGCGVLSSAVCMDKGMTHTVLDYNGIQTAKWASVHQRDLNKLDEKCVAIAETLGFPLFVKPANAGSSVGVNKANDLESLKDAVQIAFTHDEKVIIEEFIDGRELEVAVFGYDAPIASYVGEIEPAAEFYDYEAKYVTDTSRAYIPARISEETEEAVRDAAVRIYQAIGCQGLSRVDFFVTYEGEDVIFNEINTLSLIHI
;
A
#
# COMPACT_ATOMS: atom_id res chain seq x y z
N MET A 1 -0.63 12.40 -22.76
CA MET A 1 0.24 11.21 -22.70
C MET A 1 -0.02 10.34 -21.50
N SER A 2 -0.76 10.76 -20.49
CA SER A 2 -1.29 9.99 -19.36
C SER A 2 -2.16 8.76 -19.73
N GLN A 3 -2.63 8.68 -20.96
CA GLN A 3 -3.47 7.55 -21.42
C GLN A 3 -2.71 6.25 -21.78
N LEU A 4 -1.39 6.22 -21.75
CA LEU A 4 -0.60 5.01 -22.09
C LEU A 4 -0.22 4.17 -20.87
N PHE A 5 -0.22 4.75 -19.67
CA PHE A 5 0.14 4.03 -18.44
C PHE A 5 -1.03 3.30 -17.79
N PHE A 6 -2.27 3.65 -18.09
CA PHE A 6 -3.45 3.32 -17.29
C PHE A 6 -4.59 2.67 -18.08
N ARG A 7 -4.28 1.84 -19.07
CA ARG A 7 -5.35 1.06 -19.70
C ARG A 7 -5.95 -0.02 -18.83
N ASN A 8 -5.29 -0.42 -17.74
CA ASN A 8 -5.91 -1.33 -16.74
C ASN A 8 -4.99 -1.53 -15.51
N PRO A 9 -5.34 -1.12 -14.29
CA PRO A 9 -4.59 -1.48 -13.08
C PRO A 9 -4.56 -2.99 -12.85
N LEU A 10 -5.54 -3.72 -13.41
CA LEU A 10 -5.53 -5.18 -13.49
C LEU A 10 -4.59 -5.72 -14.59
N GLN A 11 -4.03 -4.89 -15.47
CA GLN A 11 -3.05 -5.37 -16.45
C GLN A 11 -1.68 -5.68 -15.84
N ILE A 12 -1.35 -5.12 -14.70
CA ILE A 12 -0.25 -5.64 -13.87
C ILE A 12 -0.57 -7.07 -13.42
N PHE A 13 -1.84 -7.37 -13.18
CA PHE A 13 -2.34 -8.71 -12.84
C PHE A 13 -2.58 -9.61 -14.07
N VAL A 14 -2.83 -9.07 -15.26
CA VAL A 14 -3.23 -9.82 -16.48
C VAL A 14 -2.05 -10.08 -17.42
N ASN A 15 -0.97 -9.30 -17.38
CA ASN A 15 0.26 -9.66 -18.11
C ASN A 15 1.01 -10.87 -17.51
N TYR A 16 0.56 -11.39 -16.38
CA TYR A 16 1.00 -12.66 -15.83
C TYR A 16 0.74 -13.82 -16.82
N ASP A 17 -0.35 -13.79 -17.60
CA ASP A 17 -0.64 -14.78 -18.64
C ASP A 17 0.41 -14.85 -19.76
N LYS A 18 1.23 -13.81 -19.93
CA LYS A 18 2.31 -13.80 -20.92
C LYS A 18 3.62 -14.37 -20.40
N ILE A 19 3.84 -14.26 -19.08
CA ILE A 19 5.05 -14.79 -18.43
C ILE A 19 4.97 -16.32 -18.28
N GLU A 20 3.77 -16.88 -18.15
CA GLU A 20 3.58 -18.34 -18.04
C GLU A 20 3.77 -19.12 -19.36
N ASN A 21 3.72 -18.47 -20.50
CA ASN A 21 3.97 -19.15 -21.78
C ASN A 21 5.46 -19.41 -22.07
N GLU A 22 6.37 -18.87 -21.27
CA GLU A 22 7.82 -19.12 -21.42
C GLU A 22 8.42 -20.02 -20.31
N THR A 23 7.69 -20.27 -19.22
CA THR A 23 8.14 -21.18 -18.17
C THR A 23 7.01 -22.11 -17.75
N SER A 24 7.22 -23.41 -17.92
CA SER A 24 6.25 -24.49 -17.64
C SER A 24 5.96 -24.67 -16.14
N ALA A 25 5.20 -23.76 -15.53
CA ALA A 25 4.65 -23.88 -14.19
C ALA A 25 3.22 -23.30 -14.13
N PRO A 26 2.26 -23.96 -13.44
CA PRO A 26 0.84 -23.71 -13.66
C PRO A 26 0.25 -22.50 -12.92
N LEU A 27 -0.61 -21.80 -13.64
CA LEU A 27 -1.51 -20.70 -13.27
C LEU A 27 -2.42 -21.06 -12.11
N CYS A 28 -2.20 -20.55 -10.92
CA CYS A 28 -3.21 -20.52 -9.86
C CYS A 28 -2.92 -19.52 -8.71
N VAL A 29 -2.68 -18.24 -8.98
CA VAL A 29 -2.28 -17.30 -7.90
C VAL A 29 -3.42 -16.41 -7.40
N LEU A 30 -4.43 -16.12 -8.19
CA LEU A 30 -5.56 -15.28 -7.73
C LEU A 30 -6.74 -16.06 -7.13
N SER A 31 -6.96 -17.30 -7.54
CA SER A 31 -7.94 -18.18 -6.87
C SER A 31 -7.43 -18.69 -5.52
N ASP A 32 -6.11 -18.91 -5.39
CA ASP A 32 -5.46 -19.37 -4.17
C ASP A 32 -5.32 -18.27 -3.10
N PHE A 33 -5.33 -16.99 -3.48
CA PHE A 33 -5.22 -15.88 -2.53
C PHE A 33 -6.44 -15.79 -1.59
N CYS A 34 -7.62 -16.14 -2.10
CA CYS A 34 -8.82 -16.23 -1.27
C CYS A 34 -8.87 -17.54 -0.46
N GLU A 35 -8.33 -18.65 -0.96
CA GLU A 35 -8.40 -19.96 -0.29
C GLU A 35 -7.33 -20.14 0.80
N LYS A 36 -6.12 -19.64 0.61
CA LYS A 36 -5.01 -19.85 1.58
C LYS A 36 -5.10 -18.98 2.82
N SER A 37 -5.66 -17.77 2.71
CA SER A 37 -5.87 -16.90 3.88
C SER A 37 -6.96 -17.42 4.83
N TRP A 38 -7.89 -18.27 4.35
CA TRP A 38 -8.96 -18.84 5.17
C TRP A 38 -8.57 -20.10 5.92
N HIS A 39 -7.57 -20.86 5.49
CA HIS A 39 -7.24 -22.16 6.11
C HIS A 39 -6.19 -22.12 7.22
N PHE A 40 -5.39 -21.08 7.36
CA PHE A 40 -4.30 -21.08 8.35
C PHE A 40 -4.69 -20.57 9.73
N SER A 41 -5.73 -19.77 9.86
CA SER A 41 -6.18 -19.26 11.16
C SER A 41 -7.02 -20.26 11.97
N CYS A 42 -7.77 -21.16 11.33
CA CYS A 42 -8.68 -22.08 11.99
C CYS A 42 -8.04 -23.40 12.46
N PHE A 43 -6.86 -23.80 11.92
CA PHE A 43 -6.30 -25.13 12.17
C PHE A 43 -5.29 -25.21 13.32
N ARG A 44 -4.90 -24.09 13.95
CA ARG A 44 -3.97 -24.08 15.08
C ARG A 44 -4.57 -24.17 16.47
N GLN A 45 -5.88 -24.13 16.63
CA GLN A 45 -6.51 -24.16 17.96
C GLN A 45 -7.17 -25.48 18.39
N HIS A 46 -7.11 -26.56 17.58
CA HIS A 46 -7.85 -27.80 17.91
C HIS A 46 -7.01 -29.09 17.94
N ILE A 47 -5.70 -29.05 18.19
CA ILE A 47 -4.94 -30.26 18.51
C ILE A 47 -4.16 -30.04 19.82
N SER A 48 -4.85 -30.01 20.92
CA SER A 48 -4.31 -30.39 22.21
C SER A 48 -5.43 -30.85 23.15
N SER A 49 -5.97 -32.03 22.93
CA SER A 49 -6.48 -32.86 24.01
C SER A 49 -6.53 -34.32 23.55
N LYS A 50 -5.67 -35.11 24.15
CA LYS A 50 -5.65 -36.57 24.04
C LYS A 50 -6.95 -37.13 24.60
N SER A 51 -7.65 -37.98 23.86
CA SER A 51 -8.39 -39.09 24.42
C SER A 51 -8.44 -40.24 23.40
N SER A 52 -8.06 -41.39 23.90
CA SER A 52 -7.98 -42.71 23.27
C SER A 52 -9.35 -43.18 22.75
N LEU A 53 -9.40 -43.69 21.52
CA LEU A 53 -10.48 -44.51 21.01
C LEU A 53 -10.05 -45.98 20.93
N PRO A 54 -10.95 -46.96 21.26
CA PRO A 54 -10.62 -48.37 21.29
C PRO A 54 -10.52 -49.04 19.91
N ALA A 55 -9.74 -50.11 19.83
CA ALA A 55 -9.31 -50.80 18.61
C ALA A 55 -10.35 -51.72 17.93
N ASP A 56 -11.63 -51.67 18.25
CA ASP A 56 -12.60 -52.71 17.84
C ASP A 56 -13.59 -52.29 16.72
N MET A 57 -13.29 -51.27 15.91
CA MET A 57 -14.18 -50.89 14.80
C MET A 57 -13.52 -51.03 13.41
N MET A 58 -12.73 -52.04 13.19
CA MET A 58 -12.07 -52.30 11.90
C MET A 58 -12.59 -53.54 11.16
N HIS A 59 -13.84 -53.85 11.23
CA HIS A 59 -14.42 -54.90 10.38
C HIS A 59 -15.90 -54.66 10.12
N GLN A 60 -16.22 -53.71 9.22
CA GLN A 60 -17.44 -53.73 8.38
C GLN A 60 -17.49 -52.47 7.51
N ALA A 61 -16.79 -52.49 6.37
CA ALA A 61 -16.97 -51.49 5.35
C ALA A 61 -16.68 -52.09 3.95
N SER A 62 -17.54 -52.99 3.53
CA SER A 62 -17.61 -53.41 2.12
C SER A 62 -18.98 -53.07 1.52
N ASN A 63 -19.28 -51.77 1.40
CA ASN A 63 -20.28 -51.25 0.49
C ASN A 63 -20.13 -49.71 0.48
N ARG A 64 -19.15 -49.22 -0.26
CA ARG A 64 -19.07 -47.79 -0.59
C ARG A 64 -19.89 -47.52 -1.83
N PRO A 65 -20.86 -46.61 -1.82
CA PRO A 65 -21.40 -46.05 -3.04
C PRO A 65 -20.24 -45.37 -3.79
N GLN A 66 -20.10 -45.66 -5.09
CA GLN A 66 -19.16 -44.97 -5.98
C GLN A 66 -19.48 -43.47 -5.98
N TYR A 67 -18.76 -42.74 -5.15
CA TYR A 67 -18.76 -41.27 -5.20
C TYR A 67 -18.07 -40.88 -6.54
N CYS A 68 -18.86 -40.36 -7.46
CA CYS A 68 -18.35 -39.77 -8.69
C CYS A 68 -17.75 -38.40 -8.37
N PRO A 69 -16.43 -38.21 -8.36
CA PRO A 69 -15.80 -36.94 -7.99
C PRO A 69 -16.21 -35.77 -8.90
N ALA A 70 -16.60 -36.09 -10.15
CA ALA A 70 -17.02 -35.10 -11.16
C ALA A 70 -18.33 -34.37 -10.80
N ALA A 71 -19.31 -35.05 -10.20
CA ALA A 71 -20.59 -34.44 -9.84
C ALA A 71 -20.48 -33.47 -8.64
N GLY A 72 -19.62 -33.79 -7.68
CA GLY A 72 -19.32 -32.89 -6.55
C GLY A 72 -18.56 -31.63 -6.98
N TYR A 73 -17.62 -31.77 -7.91
CA TYR A 73 -16.86 -30.65 -8.47
C TYR A 73 -17.75 -29.73 -9.33
N GLN A 74 -18.72 -30.29 -10.05
CA GLN A 74 -19.65 -29.51 -10.89
C GLN A 74 -20.61 -28.71 -10.01
N LEU A 75 -21.17 -29.31 -8.95
CA LEU A 75 -22.02 -28.63 -7.98
C LEU A 75 -21.27 -27.51 -7.23
N ILE A 76 -20.02 -27.74 -6.81
CA ILE A 76 -19.21 -26.71 -6.18
C ILE A 76 -18.89 -25.56 -7.14
N LYS A 77 -18.63 -25.84 -8.43
CA LYS A 77 -18.49 -24.81 -9.46
C LYS A 77 -19.76 -24.00 -9.69
N GLU A 78 -20.92 -24.65 -9.72
CA GLU A 78 -22.22 -23.97 -9.93
C GLU A 78 -22.63 -23.14 -8.70
N PHE A 79 -22.32 -23.57 -7.48
CA PHE A 79 -22.54 -22.77 -6.28
C PHE A 79 -21.56 -21.58 -6.13
N ARG A 80 -20.34 -21.67 -6.65
CA ARG A 80 -19.37 -20.54 -6.70
C ARG A 80 -19.79 -19.43 -7.65
N HIS A 81 -20.70 -19.64 -8.59
CA HIS A 81 -21.19 -18.63 -9.53
C HIS A 81 -22.34 -17.75 -8.98
N MET A 82 -22.82 -17.96 -7.75
CA MET A 82 -24.06 -17.31 -7.29
C MET A 82 -23.88 -16.12 -6.32
N ALA A 83 -22.72 -15.88 -5.74
CA ALA A 83 -22.53 -14.72 -4.86
C ALA A 83 -21.24 -13.96 -5.23
N LYS A 84 -21.41 -12.66 -5.55
CA LYS A 84 -20.25 -11.77 -5.76
C LYS A 84 -19.53 -11.51 -4.45
N ILE A 85 -18.20 -11.34 -4.54
CA ILE A 85 -17.38 -10.89 -3.40
C ILE A 85 -17.68 -9.41 -3.16
N ARG A 86 -18.03 -9.05 -1.94
CA ARG A 86 -18.35 -7.66 -1.56
C ARG A 86 -17.07 -6.93 -1.15
N VAL A 87 -16.71 -5.95 -1.97
CA VAL A 87 -15.49 -5.13 -1.79
C VAL A 87 -15.90 -3.76 -1.29
N ALA A 88 -15.51 -3.39 -0.07
CA ALA A 88 -15.63 -2.01 0.38
C ALA A 88 -14.42 -1.20 -0.09
N VAL A 89 -14.61 -0.28 -1.03
CA VAL A 89 -13.58 0.66 -1.47
C VAL A 89 -13.68 1.91 -0.60
N LEU A 90 -12.59 2.19 0.14
CA LEU A 90 -12.47 3.36 1.01
C LEU A 90 -11.70 4.45 0.29
N PHE A 91 -12.21 5.68 0.25
CA PHE A 91 -11.57 6.78 -0.47
C PHE A 91 -11.71 8.13 0.24
N GLY A 92 -10.92 9.12 -0.18
CA GLY A 92 -10.86 10.46 0.41
C GLY A 92 -9.86 10.52 1.57
N GLY A 93 -10.34 10.74 2.80
CA GLY A 93 -9.50 10.77 4.01
C GLY A 93 -9.10 12.18 4.47
N VAL A 94 -8.50 12.25 5.66
CA VAL A 94 -8.05 13.49 6.31
C VAL A 94 -6.55 13.69 6.03
N SER A 95 -6.14 13.70 4.78
CA SER A 95 -4.76 13.95 4.38
C SER A 95 -4.67 15.05 3.33
N SER A 96 -3.48 15.56 3.09
CA SER A 96 -3.19 16.47 1.97
C SER A 96 -3.46 15.82 0.61
N GLU A 97 -3.50 14.50 0.56
CA GLU A 97 -3.68 13.67 -0.64
C GLU A 97 -5.15 13.25 -0.85
N HIS A 98 -6.11 13.89 -0.16
CA HIS A 98 -7.54 13.58 -0.27
C HIS A 98 -8.02 13.56 -1.73
N ASP A 99 -7.71 14.62 -2.48
CA ASP A 99 -8.20 14.78 -3.84
C ASP A 99 -7.57 13.75 -4.81
N VAL A 100 -6.32 13.34 -4.55
CA VAL A 100 -5.63 12.24 -5.25
C VAL A 100 -6.34 10.92 -5.00
N SER A 101 -6.74 10.66 -3.76
CA SER A 101 -7.51 9.48 -3.38
C SER A 101 -8.84 9.38 -4.15
N LEU A 102 -9.53 10.49 -4.38
CA LEU A 102 -10.78 10.51 -5.13
C LEU A 102 -10.57 10.05 -6.59
N ILE A 103 -9.53 10.57 -7.24
CA ILE A 103 -9.19 10.20 -8.64
C ILE A 103 -8.79 8.71 -8.71
N SER A 104 -7.92 8.27 -7.81
CA SER A 104 -7.47 6.89 -7.74
C SER A 104 -8.64 5.92 -7.50
N ALA A 105 -9.57 6.28 -6.60
CA ALA A 105 -10.71 5.44 -6.27
C ALA A 105 -11.66 5.25 -7.46
N GLU A 106 -11.95 6.30 -8.23
CA GLU A 106 -12.77 6.16 -9.43
C GLU A 106 -12.13 5.17 -10.43
N ASN A 107 -10.80 5.29 -10.65
CA ASN A 107 -10.08 4.40 -11.56
C ASN A 107 -10.08 2.95 -11.06
N VAL A 108 -9.83 2.72 -9.78
CA VAL A 108 -9.90 1.39 -9.15
C VAL A 108 -11.28 0.78 -9.30
N ILE A 109 -12.36 1.52 -8.94
CA ILE A 109 -13.73 1.02 -9.01
C ILE A 109 -14.13 0.69 -10.45
N ARG A 110 -13.72 1.51 -11.43
CA ARG A 110 -13.95 1.24 -12.87
C ARG A 110 -13.30 -0.06 -13.32
N SER A 111 -12.14 -0.40 -12.75
CA SER A 111 -11.32 -1.54 -13.13
C SER A 111 -11.74 -2.84 -12.45
N ILE A 112 -12.51 -2.78 -11.36
CA ILE A 112 -13.01 -3.97 -10.65
C ILE A 112 -14.04 -4.72 -11.53
N PRO A 113 -13.83 -6.02 -11.83
CA PRO A 113 -14.74 -6.84 -12.63
C PRO A 113 -16.13 -6.99 -11.98
N LYS A 114 -17.14 -6.37 -12.57
CA LYS A 114 -18.51 -6.32 -12.02
C LYS A 114 -19.25 -7.67 -12.04
N ASP A 115 -18.75 -8.63 -12.79
CA ASP A 115 -19.26 -10.01 -12.82
C ASP A 115 -18.88 -10.81 -11.58
N LYS A 116 -17.73 -10.49 -10.97
CA LYS A 116 -17.15 -11.19 -9.81
C LYS A 116 -17.36 -10.45 -8.49
N TYR A 117 -17.39 -9.12 -8.53
CA TYR A 117 -17.36 -8.27 -7.37
C TYR A 117 -18.59 -7.36 -7.28
N GLU A 118 -19.05 -7.11 -6.06
CA GLU A 118 -19.98 -6.06 -5.69
C GLU A 118 -19.23 -5.00 -4.90
N VAL A 119 -19.22 -3.77 -5.40
CA VAL A 119 -18.47 -2.67 -4.78
C VAL A 119 -19.38 -1.84 -3.88
N LEU A 120 -18.94 -1.64 -2.64
CA LEU A 120 -19.50 -0.67 -1.70
C LEU A 120 -18.56 0.52 -1.62
N CYS A 121 -19.02 1.70 -2.01
CA CYS A 121 -18.25 2.93 -1.97
C CYS A 121 -18.36 3.60 -0.60
N ILE A 122 -17.24 3.77 0.11
CA ILE A 122 -17.18 4.42 1.42
C ILE A 122 -16.25 5.63 1.33
N GLY A 123 -16.83 6.82 1.31
CA GLY A 123 -16.09 8.06 1.26
C GLY A 123 -15.78 8.61 2.66
N ILE A 124 -14.58 9.11 2.84
CA ILE A 124 -14.14 9.80 4.06
C ILE A 124 -13.87 11.25 3.70
N THR A 125 -14.65 12.17 4.28
CA THR A 125 -14.52 13.60 3.98
C THR A 125 -13.20 14.18 4.53
N LYS A 126 -12.80 15.37 4.08
CA LYS A 126 -11.64 16.12 4.65
C LYS A 126 -11.78 16.40 6.16
N LYS A 127 -13.01 16.35 6.70
CA LYS A 127 -13.31 16.49 8.14
C LYS A 127 -13.35 15.16 8.89
N GLY A 128 -13.07 14.02 8.22
CA GLY A 128 -13.05 12.70 8.81
C GLY A 128 -14.43 12.05 9.00
N ARG A 129 -15.48 12.55 8.36
CA ARG A 129 -16.79 11.88 8.36
C ARG A 129 -16.77 10.73 7.35
N TRP A 130 -17.26 9.59 7.77
CA TRP A 130 -17.43 8.40 6.92
C TRP A 130 -18.83 8.35 6.39
N LEU A 131 -18.97 8.18 5.07
CA LEU A 131 -20.24 8.12 4.37
C LEU A 131 -20.27 6.91 3.43
N TYR A 132 -21.35 6.15 3.46
CA TYR A 132 -21.68 5.23 2.40
C TYR A 132 -22.26 6.03 1.22
N PHE A 133 -21.67 5.86 0.05
CA PHE A 133 -22.05 6.54 -1.18
C PHE A 133 -22.61 5.55 -2.20
N PRO A 134 -23.92 5.57 -2.48
CA PRO A 134 -24.57 4.67 -3.43
C PRO A 134 -24.67 5.25 -4.86
N GLY A 135 -24.16 6.48 -5.09
CA GLY A 135 -24.33 7.23 -6.33
C GLY A 135 -23.42 6.80 -7.49
N ASP A 136 -23.38 7.61 -8.53
CA ASP A 136 -22.53 7.36 -9.70
C ASP A 136 -21.06 7.60 -9.35
N ILE A 137 -20.19 6.65 -9.71
CA ILE A 137 -18.75 6.69 -9.41
C ILE A 137 -18.04 7.91 -10.02
N THR A 138 -18.58 8.51 -11.07
CA THR A 138 -18.06 9.75 -11.67
C THR A 138 -18.17 10.97 -10.76
N GLU A 139 -19.04 10.92 -9.75
CA GLU A 139 -19.14 11.96 -8.73
C GLU A 139 -17.97 11.91 -7.74
N ILE A 140 -17.24 10.79 -7.66
CA ILE A 140 -16.16 10.61 -6.70
C ILE A 140 -14.99 11.56 -7.05
N SER A 141 -14.44 11.47 -8.25
CA SER A 141 -13.27 12.26 -8.67
C SER A 141 -13.54 13.77 -8.71
N THR A 142 -14.79 14.17 -8.93
CA THR A 142 -15.20 15.58 -8.93
C THR A 142 -15.45 16.14 -7.52
N GLY A 143 -15.49 15.29 -6.49
CA GLY A 143 -15.86 15.65 -5.13
C GLY A 143 -17.37 15.87 -4.91
N ALA A 144 -18.20 15.71 -5.95
CA ALA A 144 -19.66 15.91 -5.87
C ALA A 144 -20.34 14.86 -4.97
N TRP A 145 -19.75 13.69 -4.81
CA TRP A 145 -20.25 12.58 -3.97
C TRP A 145 -20.59 13.01 -2.53
N GLU A 146 -19.82 13.95 -1.95
CA GLU A 146 -20.01 14.42 -0.57
C GLU A 146 -21.34 15.17 -0.39
N GLN A 147 -21.88 15.75 -1.46
CA GLN A 147 -23.14 16.48 -1.48
C GLN A 147 -24.33 15.62 -1.96
N ASN A 148 -24.09 14.37 -2.33
CA ASN A 148 -25.15 13.48 -2.80
C ASN A 148 -26.14 13.19 -1.67
N PRO A 149 -27.47 13.44 -1.87
CA PRO A 149 -28.49 13.31 -0.83
C PRO A 149 -28.71 11.84 -0.37
N ASP A 150 -28.31 10.87 -1.19
CA ASP A 150 -28.44 9.45 -0.88
C ASP A 150 -27.29 8.91 0.00
N CYS A 151 -26.31 9.77 0.31
CA CYS A 151 -25.23 9.42 1.24
C CYS A 151 -25.80 9.19 2.64
N SER A 152 -25.31 8.15 3.29
CA SER A 152 -25.64 7.84 4.68
C SER A 152 -24.41 7.70 5.56
N ALA A 153 -24.52 7.98 6.86
CA ALA A 153 -23.40 7.82 7.78
C ALA A 153 -22.94 6.36 7.79
N ALA A 154 -21.61 6.15 7.74
CA ALA A 154 -21.00 4.83 7.72
C ALA A 154 -19.98 4.67 8.84
N ILE A 155 -19.84 3.46 9.36
CA ILE A 155 -18.88 3.09 10.39
C ILE A 155 -18.31 1.72 10.03
N LEU A 156 -16.99 1.63 9.85
CA LEU A 156 -16.32 0.33 9.83
C LEU A 156 -16.30 -0.19 11.27
N SER A 157 -17.07 -1.23 11.52
CA SER A 157 -17.19 -1.78 12.87
C SER A 157 -15.98 -2.62 13.23
N PRO A 158 -15.32 -2.35 14.37
CA PRO A 158 -14.24 -3.22 14.87
C PRO A 158 -14.77 -4.55 15.45
N ASP A 159 -16.09 -4.70 15.65
CA ASP A 159 -16.69 -5.94 16.16
C ASP A 159 -16.78 -6.98 15.03
N PRO A 160 -16.08 -8.13 15.13
CA PRO A 160 -16.07 -9.14 14.09
C PRO A 160 -17.44 -9.80 13.83
N LEU A 161 -18.37 -9.72 14.77
CA LEU A 161 -19.73 -10.23 14.59
C LEU A 161 -20.52 -9.42 13.55
N HIS A 162 -20.21 -8.13 13.41
CA HIS A 162 -20.81 -7.29 12.39
C HIS A 162 -20.31 -7.67 10.98
N GLY A 163 -19.02 -7.99 10.82
CA GLY A 163 -18.42 -8.41 9.55
C GLY A 163 -18.74 -7.46 8.41
N GLY A 164 -18.59 -6.15 8.63
CA GLY A 164 -18.91 -5.16 7.60
C GLY A 164 -19.05 -3.72 8.09
N ILE A 165 -19.70 -2.94 7.24
CA ILE A 165 -19.97 -1.52 7.44
C ILE A 165 -21.36 -1.34 8.04
N ILE A 166 -21.44 -0.63 9.14
CA ILE A 166 -22.70 -0.15 9.71
C ILE A 166 -23.08 1.14 8.98
N THR A 167 -24.30 1.20 8.43
CA THR A 167 -24.86 2.43 7.85
C THR A 167 -26.07 2.88 8.65
N ILE A 168 -26.26 4.19 8.72
CA ILE A 168 -27.43 4.81 9.40
C ILE A 168 -28.24 5.52 8.34
N GLU A 169 -29.35 4.93 7.95
CA GLU A 169 -30.22 5.37 6.85
C GLU A 169 -31.61 5.70 7.44
N ASN A 170 -32.08 6.94 7.30
CA ASN A 170 -33.36 7.41 7.83
C ASN A 170 -33.59 7.13 9.33
N GLY A 171 -32.52 7.13 10.13
CA GLY A 171 -32.57 6.84 11.57
C GLY A 171 -32.54 5.36 11.94
N GLU A 172 -32.53 4.47 10.96
CA GLU A 172 -32.38 3.02 11.14
C GLU A 172 -30.94 2.58 10.86
N THR A 173 -30.52 1.53 11.54
CA THR A 173 -29.18 0.97 11.43
C THR A 173 -29.17 -0.31 10.61
N TYR A 174 -28.31 -0.36 9.60
CA TYR A 174 -28.12 -1.54 8.74
C TYR A 174 -26.67 -2.00 8.78
N ILE A 175 -26.45 -3.29 8.57
CA ILE A 175 -25.12 -3.87 8.42
C ILE A 175 -24.94 -4.33 6.97
N LYS A 176 -24.08 -3.62 6.23
CA LYS A 176 -23.65 -4.03 4.90
C LYS A 176 -22.44 -4.95 5.06
N LYS A 177 -22.65 -6.25 4.83
CA LYS A 177 -21.57 -7.24 4.93
C LYS A 177 -20.48 -6.96 3.91
N VAL A 178 -19.21 -7.14 4.32
CA VAL A 178 -18.00 -6.92 3.52
C VAL A 178 -17.13 -8.16 3.59
N ASP A 179 -16.67 -8.63 2.44
CA ASP A 179 -15.77 -9.79 2.35
C ASP A 179 -14.30 -9.33 2.30
N VAL A 180 -14.03 -8.14 1.75
CA VAL A 180 -12.71 -7.53 1.70
C VAL A 180 -12.81 -6.01 1.67
N VAL A 181 -11.87 -5.33 2.31
CA VAL A 181 -11.73 -3.87 2.23
C VAL A 181 -10.58 -3.53 1.26
N PHE A 182 -10.81 -2.59 0.36
CA PHE A 182 -9.79 -2.03 -0.51
C PHE A 182 -9.61 -0.54 -0.14
N PRO A 183 -8.63 -0.21 0.72
CA PRO A 183 -8.33 1.18 1.03
C PRO A 183 -7.65 1.83 -0.18
N VAL A 184 -8.22 2.93 -0.67
CA VAL A 184 -7.62 3.81 -1.67
C VAL A 184 -7.39 5.16 -1.00
N LEU A 185 -6.68 5.12 0.13
CA LEU A 185 -6.40 6.27 0.99
C LEU A 185 -4.90 6.51 1.00
N HIS A 186 -4.50 7.71 0.63
CA HIS A 186 -3.09 8.11 0.61
C HIS A 186 -2.69 8.83 1.89
N GLY A 187 -1.46 8.59 2.34
CA GLY A 187 -0.84 9.26 3.47
C GLY A 187 -1.49 8.92 4.82
N ARG A 188 -1.64 9.95 5.64
CA ARG A 188 -2.08 9.83 7.03
C ARG A 188 -3.44 9.15 7.16
N ASN A 189 -3.56 8.25 8.14
CA ASN A 189 -4.69 7.37 8.46
C ASN A 189 -4.91 6.23 7.44
N GLY A 190 -4.43 6.33 6.20
CA GLY A 190 -4.57 5.29 5.19
C GLY A 190 -3.38 4.34 5.13
N GLU A 191 -2.15 4.88 5.26
CA GLU A 191 -0.89 4.15 5.08
C GLU A 191 -0.04 4.05 6.36
N ASP A 192 -0.58 4.41 7.51
CA ASP A 192 0.16 4.51 8.79
C ASP A 192 -0.21 3.46 9.85
N GLY A 193 -0.94 2.42 9.45
CA GLY A 193 -1.34 1.31 10.32
C GLY A 193 -2.65 1.54 11.10
N ARG A 194 -3.20 2.76 11.13
CA ARG A 194 -4.43 3.06 11.89
C ARG A 194 -5.65 2.37 11.31
N LEU A 195 -5.86 2.51 10.00
CA LEU A 195 -6.96 1.85 9.32
C LEU A 195 -6.78 0.32 9.33
N GLN A 196 -5.56 -0.14 9.09
CA GLN A 196 -5.19 -1.56 9.16
C GLN A 196 -5.54 -2.15 10.53
N GLY A 197 -5.28 -1.41 11.62
CA GLY A 197 -5.64 -1.82 12.97
C GLY A 197 -7.15 -2.03 13.17
N ILE A 198 -8.00 -1.18 12.58
CA ILE A 198 -9.46 -1.37 12.64
C ILE A 198 -9.87 -2.63 11.87
N MET A 199 -9.30 -2.87 10.69
CA MET A 199 -9.60 -4.04 9.87
C MET A 199 -9.15 -5.35 10.53
N GLU A 200 -7.99 -5.34 11.19
CA GLU A 200 -7.51 -6.48 11.99
C GLU A 200 -8.46 -6.80 13.16
N MET A 201 -8.91 -5.77 13.90
CA MET A 201 -9.89 -5.94 14.98
C MET A 201 -11.22 -6.49 14.45
N ALA A 202 -11.68 -5.99 13.30
CA ALA A 202 -12.90 -6.43 12.63
C ALA A 202 -12.78 -7.84 12.02
N ARG A 203 -11.55 -8.37 11.89
CA ARG A 203 -11.24 -9.61 11.17
C ARG A 203 -11.73 -9.60 9.72
N ILE A 204 -11.68 -8.45 9.07
CA ILE A 204 -12.02 -8.29 7.66
C ILE A 204 -10.72 -8.25 6.86
N PRO A 205 -10.54 -9.13 5.87
CA PRO A 205 -9.40 -9.07 4.94
C PRO A 205 -9.33 -7.72 4.23
N TYR A 206 -8.12 -7.27 3.91
CA TYR A 206 -7.93 -6.01 3.21
C TYR A 206 -6.74 -6.06 2.25
N VAL A 207 -6.74 -5.17 1.29
CA VAL A 207 -5.67 -4.99 0.32
C VAL A 207 -4.61 -4.06 0.90
N GLY A 208 -3.33 -4.41 0.75
CA GLY A 208 -2.19 -3.61 1.21
C GLY A 208 -1.44 -4.24 2.37
N CYS A 209 -0.50 -3.48 2.91
CA CYS A 209 0.39 -3.91 3.98
C CYS A 209 -0.31 -3.94 5.35
N GLY A 210 0.25 -4.74 6.26
CA GLY A 210 -0.25 -4.87 7.64
C GLY A 210 0.03 -3.65 8.53
N VAL A 211 -0.43 -3.73 9.77
CA VAL A 211 -0.31 -2.63 10.77
C VAL A 211 1.14 -2.20 10.97
N LEU A 212 2.03 -3.15 11.27
CA LEU A 212 3.41 -2.84 11.63
C LEU A 212 4.18 -2.27 10.44
N SER A 213 4.10 -2.91 9.28
CA SER A 213 4.80 -2.47 8.08
C SER A 213 4.31 -1.09 7.62
N SER A 214 3.01 -0.84 7.62
CA SER A 214 2.45 0.48 7.32
C SER A 214 2.97 1.56 8.28
N ALA A 215 3.00 1.28 9.59
CA ALA A 215 3.50 2.24 10.58
C ALA A 215 5.01 2.52 10.43
N VAL A 216 5.80 1.48 10.15
CA VAL A 216 7.26 1.62 9.91
C VAL A 216 7.52 2.40 8.63
N CYS A 217 6.85 2.07 7.53
CA CYS A 217 7.04 2.75 6.25
C CYS A 217 6.62 4.22 6.26
N MET A 218 5.60 4.57 7.04
CA MET A 218 5.17 5.96 7.20
C MET A 218 6.23 6.80 7.90
N ASP A 219 6.93 6.27 8.90
CA ASP A 219 8.00 6.96 9.63
C ASP A 219 9.36 6.72 8.96
N LYS A 220 9.82 7.68 8.15
CA LYS A 220 11.08 7.59 7.39
C LYS A 220 12.28 7.22 8.26
N GLY A 221 12.36 7.75 9.48
CA GLY A 221 13.46 7.42 10.40
C GLY A 221 13.40 6.00 10.96
N MET A 222 12.19 5.45 11.16
CA MET A 222 12.04 4.04 11.54
C MET A 222 12.37 3.14 10.35
N THR A 223 11.97 3.51 9.15
CA THR A 223 12.34 2.80 7.92
C THR A 223 13.86 2.72 7.79
N HIS A 224 14.56 3.85 7.84
CA HIS A 224 16.02 3.88 7.82
C HIS A 224 16.65 3.00 8.90
N THR A 225 16.16 3.09 10.14
CA THR A 225 16.68 2.28 11.25
C THR A 225 16.56 0.78 10.97
N VAL A 226 15.43 0.33 10.41
CA VAL A 226 15.22 -1.08 10.05
C VAL A 226 16.14 -1.48 8.91
N LEU A 227 16.30 -0.63 7.88
CA LEU A 227 17.12 -0.91 6.72
C LEU A 227 18.61 -0.93 7.07
N ASP A 228 19.09 0.02 7.89
CA ASP A 228 20.48 0.06 8.39
C ASP A 228 20.82 -1.21 9.17
N TYR A 229 19.90 -1.67 10.05
CA TYR A 229 20.09 -2.93 10.79
C TYR A 229 20.19 -4.15 9.87
N ASN A 230 19.51 -4.14 8.72
CA ASN A 230 19.53 -5.21 7.73
C ASN A 230 20.64 -5.05 6.67
N GLY A 231 21.52 -4.03 6.80
CA GLY A 231 22.62 -3.77 5.88
C GLY A 231 22.17 -3.40 4.46
N ILE A 232 21.02 -2.72 4.36
CA ILE A 232 20.48 -2.21 3.10
C ILE A 232 20.96 -0.76 2.95
N GLN A 233 21.49 -0.42 1.77
CA GLN A 233 22.05 0.89 1.50
C GLN A 233 20.94 1.96 1.44
N THR A 234 21.07 2.97 2.30
CA THR A 234 20.22 4.16 2.34
C THR A 234 21.09 5.41 2.20
N ALA A 235 20.49 6.57 1.92
CA ALA A 235 21.20 7.84 2.07
C ALA A 235 21.67 7.99 3.52
N LYS A 236 22.81 8.65 3.75
CA LYS A 236 23.22 9.00 5.13
C LYS A 236 22.20 9.96 5.71
N TRP A 237 21.83 9.73 6.93
CA TRP A 237 20.72 10.47 7.54
C TRP A 237 20.95 10.77 9.02
N ALA A 238 20.19 11.77 9.50
CA ALA A 238 20.06 12.08 10.90
C ALA A 238 18.64 12.50 11.22
N SER A 239 18.24 12.50 12.49
CA SER A 239 16.94 12.98 12.93
C SER A 239 17.03 14.05 13.99
N VAL A 240 16.09 14.99 13.94
CA VAL A 240 15.88 16.02 14.95
C VAL A 240 14.43 15.95 15.42
N HIS A 241 14.20 16.08 16.73
CA HIS A 241 12.87 16.08 17.32
C HIS A 241 12.51 17.46 17.87
N GLN A 242 11.22 17.79 17.88
CA GLN A 242 10.73 19.07 18.41
C GLN A 242 11.15 19.31 19.88
N ARG A 243 11.30 18.24 20.67
CA ARG A 243 11.86 18.31 22.03
C ARG A 243 13.30 18.82 22.11
N ASP A 244 14.02 18.84 21.01
CA ASP A 244 15.43 19.23 20.91
C ASP A 244 15.61 20.69 20.46
N LEU A 245 14.53 21.46 20.33
CA LEU A 245 14.55 22.84 19.81
C LEU A 245 15.53 23.76 20.57
N ASN A 246 15.72 23.54 21.86
CA ASN A 246 16.67 24.30 22.66
C ASN A 246 18.15 24.03 22.34
N LYS A 247 18.43 22.98 21.56
CA LYS A 247 19.75 22.56 21.07
C LYS A 247 19.81 22.45 19.54
N LEU A 248 18.83 23.07 18.86
CA LEU A 248 18.71 22.93 17.41
C LEU A 248 19.97 23.41 16.70
N ASP A 249 20.53 24.55 17.11
CA ASP A 249 21.75 25.09 16.50
C ASP A 249 22.94 24.12 16.60
N GLU A 250 23.16 23.57 17.79
CA GLU A 250 24.25 22.60 18.04
C GLU A 250 24.04 21.33 17.19
N LYS A 251 22.79 20.83 17.12
CA LYS A 251 22.48 19.64 16.32
C LYS A 251 22.65 19.89 14.82
N CYS A 252 22.18 21.03 14.31
CA CYS A 252 22.34 21.35 12.88
C CYS A 252 23.82 21.47 12.50
N VAL A 253 24.67 22.04 13.36
CA VAL A 253 26.12 22.08 13.14
C VAL A 253 26.69 20.66 13.06
N ALA A 254 26.41 19.82 14.06
CA ALA A 254 26.95 18.45 14.10
C ALA A 254 26.47 17.59 12.90
N ILE A 255 25.20 17.77 12.48
CA ILE A 255 24.66 17.08 11.30
C ILE A 255 25.35 17.55 10.03
N ALA A 256 25.52 18.86 9.85
CA ALA A 256 26.19 19.43 8.69
C ALA A 256 27.66 18.98 8.59
N GLU A 257 28.36 18.89 9.73
CA GLU A 257 29.74 18.36 9.78
C GLU A 257 29.82 16.87 9.41
N THR A 258 28.77 16.09 9.71
CA THR A 258 28.73 14.64 9.45
C THR A 258 28.29 14.31 8.05
N LEU A 259 27.25 14.97 7.55
CA LEU A 259 26.59 14.63 6.27
C LEU A 259 27.12 15.47 5.10
N GLY A 260 27.61 16.69 5.35
CA GLY A 260 27.97 17.66 4.30
C GLY A 260 26.74 18.32 3.65
N PHE A 261 26.97 19.28 2.76
CA PHE A 261 25.92 19.92 1.95
C PHE A 261 26.05 19.53 0.48
N PRO A 262 24.94 19.54 -0.29
CA PRO A 262 23.58 19.91 0.11
C PRO A 262 22.86 18.79 0.88
N LEU A 263 21.82 19.18 1.68
CA LEU A 263 21.01 18.28 2.49
C LEU A 263 19.54 18.39 2.11
N PHE A 264 18.80 17.29 2.26
CA PHE A 264 17.35 17.29 2.22
C PHE A 264 16.76 17.18 3.62
N VAL A 265 15.79 18.03 3.91
CA VAL A 265 15.08 18.09 5.19
C VAL A 265 13.62 17.71 4.94
N LYS A 266 13.14 16.66 5.62
CA LYS A 266 11.82 16.07 5.42
C LYS A 266 11.12 15.87 6.76
N PRO A 267 9.80 16.16 6.90
CA PRO A 267 9.01 15.63 8.00
C PRO A 267 9.02 14.10 7.97
N ALA A 268 9.11 13.44 9.13
CA ALA A 268 9.26 11.98 9.18
C ALA A 268 8.00 11.24 8.67
N ASN A 269 6.80 11.76 8.97
CA ASN A 269 5.51 11.12 8.69
C ASN A 269 4.65 11.91 7.68
N ALA A 270 5.26 12.57 6.71
CA ALA A 270 4.55 13.27 5.65
C ALA A 270 4.78 12.60 4.29
N GLY A 271 3.73 12.54 3.46
CA GLY A 271 3.78 12.11 2.07
C GLY A 271 3.86 13.28 1.08
N SER A 272 3.89 12.97 -0.23
CA SER A 272 3.77 13.92 -1.34
C SER A 272 4.67 15.15 -1.25
N SER A 273 5.90 14.98 -0.77
CA SER A 273 6.90 16.06 -0.63
C SER A 273 6.46 17.27 0.21
N VAL A 274 5.39 17.15 1.03
CA VAL A 274 4.92 18.23 1.90
C VAL A 274 5.97 18.55 2.97
N GLY A 275 6.42 19.81 3.01
CA GLY A 275 7.42 20.26 3.98
C GLY A 275 8.85 19.82 3.69
N VAL A 276 9.13 19.22 2.52
CA VAL A 276 10.47 18.87 2.08
C VAL A 276 11.21 20.10 1.56
N ASN A 277 12.44 20.31 2.02
CA ASN A 277 13.28 21.43 1.61
C ASN A 277 14.73 20.99 1.40
N LYS A 278 15.40 21.61 0.43
CA LYS A 278 16.84 21.47 0.20
C LYS A 278 17.58 22.56 0.97
N ALA A 279 18.61 22.18 1.70
CA ALA A 279 19.49 23.08 2.41
C ALA A 279 20.91 23.06 1.81
N ASN A 280 21.44 24.22 1.47
CA ASN A 280 22.77 24.35 0.87
C ASN A 280 23.83 24.86 1.85
N ASP A 281 23.40 25.32 3.02
CA ASP A 281 24.23 25.85 4.10
C ASP A 281 23.54 25.71 5.45
N LEU A 282 24.22 26.10 6.52
CA LEU A 282 23.71 25.95 7.88
C LEU A 282 22.48 26.81 8.16
N GLU A 283 22.35 27.99 7.56
CA GLU A 283 21.20 28.89 7.76
C GLU A 283 19.96 28.29 7.14
N SER A 284 20.03 27.90 5.85
CA SER A 284 18.94 27.21 5.15
C SER A 284 18.59 25.86 5.79
N LEU A 285 19.55 25.15 6.41
CA LEU A 285 19.25 23.92 7.13
C LEU A 285 18.37 24.19 8.34
N LYS A 286 18.67 25.21 9.14
CA LYS A 286 17.86 25.58 10.31
C LYS A 286 16.45 26.00 9.92
N ASP A 287 16.32 26.82 8.88
CA ASP A 287 15.03 27.25 8.36
C ASP A 287 14.20 26.06 7.85
N ALA A 288 14.82 25.17 7.09
CA ALA A 288 14.18 23.98 6.58
C ALA A 288 13.67 23.06 7.71
N VAL A 289 14.45 22.88 8.79
CA VAL A 289 14.03 22.10 9.96
C VAL A 289 12.84 22.77 10.66
N GLN A 290 12.84 24.10 10.81
CA GLN A 290 11.70 24.81 11.41
C GLN A 290 10.43 24.66 10.55
N ILE A 291 10.55 24.77 9.23
CA ILE A 291 9.42 24.54 8.31
C ILE A 291 8.91 23.09 8.46
N ALA A 292 9.79 22.10 8.45
CA ALA A 292 9.41 20.70 8.62
C ALA A 292 8.70 20.43 9.95
N PHE A 293 9.08 21.11 11.04
CA PHE A 293 8.40 21.03 12.33
C PHE A 293 6.96 21.60 12.33
N THR A 294 6.57 22.37 11.33
CA THR A 294 5.15 22.76 11.18
C THR A 294 4.27 21.60 10.74
N HIS A 295 4.87 20.52 10.22
CA HIS A 295 4.18 19.35 9.70
C HIS A 295 4.32 18.10 10.58
N ASP A 296 5.45 17.98 11.33
CA ASP A 296 5.72 16.81 12.17
C ASP A 296 6.61 17.16 13.36
N GLU A 297 6.49 16.41 14.45
CA GLU A 297 7.35 16.53 15.64
C GLU A 297 8.74 15.92 15.46
N LYS A 298 8.95 15.16 14.38
CA LYS A 298 10.20 14.50 13.99
C LYS A 298 10.56 14.88 12.56
N VAL A 299 11.79 15.30 12.37
CA VAL A 299 12.35 15.71 11.08
C VAL A 299 13.53 14.82 10.75
N ILE A 300 13.61 14.37 9.49
CA ILE A 300 14.71 13.62 8.92
C ILE A 300 15.54 14.54 8.04
N ILE A 301 16.85 14.43 8.14
CA ILE A 301 17.81 15.16 7.36
C ILE A 301 18.68 14.12 6.65
N GLU A 302 18.74 14.19 5.32
CA GLU A 302 19.44 13.23 4.46
C GLU A 302 20.47 13.94 3.59
N GLU A 303 21.58 13.24 3.24
CA GLU A 303 22.48 13.71 2.20
C GLU A 303 21.74 13.77 0.84
N PHE A 304 22.16 14.69 0.00
CA PHE A 304 21.68 14.75 -1.39
C PHE A 304 22.30 13.63 -2.22
N ILE A 305 21.45 12.90 -2.92
CA ILE A 305 21.90 11.88 -3.87
C ILE A 305 21.68 12.42 -5.29
N ASP A 306 22.79 12.53 -6.03
CA ASP A 306 22.77 12.90 -7.45
C ASP A 306 22.56 11.64 -8.31
N GLY A 307 21.35 11.42 -8.76
CA GLY A 307 20.97 10.19 -9.44
C GLY A 307 19.60 10.21 -10.09
N ARG A 308 19.28 9.11 -10.77
CA ARG A 308 17.96 8.86 -11.34
C ARG A 308 17.00 8.42 -10.25
N GLU A 309 15.77 8.91 -10.29
CA GLU A 309 14.69 8.43 -9.42
C GLU A 309 14.00 7.24 -10.07
N LEU A 310 13.98 6.10 -9.35
CA LEU A 310 13.43 4.84 -9.83
C LEU A 310 12.34 4.34 -8.90
N GLU A 311 11.33 3.68 -9.47
CA GLU A 311 10.20 3.11 -8.75
C GLU A 311 10.04 1.63 -9.09
N VAL A 312 9.79 0.79 -8.09
CA VAL A 312 9.55 -0.65 -8.24
C VAL A 312 8.34 -1.06 -7.42
N ALA A 313 7.35 -1.68 -8.05
CA ALA A 313 6.28 -2.34 -7.33
C ALA A 313 6.75 -3.72 -6.83
N VAL A 314 6.46 -4.05 -5.58
CA VAL A 314 6.69 -5.38 -5.01
C VAL A 314 5.36 -5.95 -4.56
N PHE A 315 5.07 -7.16 -5.01
CA PHE A 315 3.81 -7.83 -4.74
C PHE A 315 4.06 -9.25 -4.22
N GLY A 316 3.28 -9.65 -3.22
CA GLY A 316 3.29 -11.02 -2.71
C GLY A 316 3.18 -11.12 -1.20
N TYR A 317 3.41 -12.34 -0.71
CA TYR A 317 3.38 -12.69 0.71
C TYR A 317 4.67 -13.42 1.09
N ASP A 318 4.70 -14.74 0.96
CA ASP A 318 5.86 -15.59 1.31
C ASP A 318 6.99 -15.51 0.28
N ALA A 319 6.65 -15.29 -0.98
CA ALA A 319 7.57 -15.19 -2.11
C ALA A 319 7.24 -13.92 -2.93
N PRO A 320 7.61 -12.73 -2.42
CA PRO A 320 7.33 -11.48 -3.12
C PRO A 320 8.13 -11.39 -4.43
N ILE A 321 7.49 -10.76 -5.42
CA ILE A 321 8.07 -10.50 -6.74
C ILE A 321 8.12 -9.00 -6.99
N ALA A 322 9.19 -8.54 -7.65
CA ALA A 322 9.35 -7.16 -8.08
C ALA A 322 8.93 -7.00 -9.55
N SER A 323 8.29 -5.88 -9.86
CA SER A 323 7.95 -5.48 -11.24
C SER A 323 9.21 -5.12 -12.05
N TYR A 324 9.02 -4.75 -13.32
CA TYR A 324 10.00 -3.95 -14.04
C TYR A 324 10.25 -2.63 -13.31
N VAL A 325 11.46 -2.10 -13.46
CA VAL A 325 11.86 -0.81 -12.87
C VAL A 325 11.34 0.32 -13.75
N GLY A 326 10.65 1.29 -13.14
CA GLY A 326 10.27 2.54 -13.75
C GLY A 326 11.24 3.65 -13.38
N GLU A 327 11.53 4.58 -14.30
CA GLU A 327 12.29 5.79 -14.07
C GLU A 327 11.38 7.00 -14.17
N ILE A 328 11.46 7.89 -13.18
CA ILE A 328 10.77 9.18 -13.18
C ILE A 328 11.81 10.27 -13.49
N GLU A 329 11.64 10.96 -14.62
CA GLU A 329 12.43 12.12 -14.97
C GLU A 329 11.63 13.38 -14.61
N PRO A 330 12.00 14.07 -13.50
CA PRO A 330 11.27 15.26 -13.08
C PRO A 330 11.47 16.40 -14.09
N ALA A 331 10.46 17.22 -14.28
CA ALA A 331 10.54 18.37 -15.20
C ALA A 331 11.34 19.55 -14.63
N ALA A 332 11.61 19.56 -13.34
CA ALA A 332 12.36 20.59 -12.61
C ALA A 332 13.39 19.93 -11.69
N GLU A 333 14.35 20.72 -11.20
CA GLU A 333 15.38 20.28 -10.26
C GLU A 333 14.81 19.63 -8.98
N PHE A 334 13.50 19.83 -8.74
CA PHE A 334 12.75 19.29 -7.62
C PHE A 334 11.43 18.65 -8.06
N TYR A 335 11.17 17.41 -7.66
CA TYR A 335 9.89 16.72 -7.86
C TYR A 335 9.00 16.99 -6.64
N ASP A 336 8.50 18.24 -6.54
CA ASP A 336 7.61 18.68 -5.47
C ASP A 336 6.14 18.32 -5.75
N TYR A 337 5.24 18.69 -4.82
CA TYR A 337 3.80 18.43 -4.94
C TYR A 337 3.21 19.01 -6.22
N GLU A 338 3.67 20.20 -6.65
CA GLU A 338 3.17 20.89 -7.84
C GLU A 338 3.63 20.19 -9.13
N ALA A 339 4.87 19.66 -9.14
CA ALA A 339 5.40 18.86 -10.23
C ALA A 339 4.76 17.46 -10.30
N LYS A 340 4.33 16.90 -9.14
CA LYS A 340 3.67 15.58 -9.06
C LYS A 340 2.24 15.57 -9.57
N TYR A 341 1.47 16.63 -9.30
CA TYR A 341 0.00 16.60 -9.46
C TYR A 341 -0.58 17.72 -10.33
N VAL A 342 0.14 18.82 -10.54
CA VAL A 342 -0.38 20.01 -11.21
C VAL A 342 0.23 20.20 -12.60
N THR A 343 1.53 19.93 -12.77
CA THR A 343 2.24 20.08 -14.04
C THR A 343 2.51 18.72 -14.67
N ASP A 344 1.79 18.37 -15.73
CA ASP A 344 1.94 17.13 -16.52
C ASP A 344 3.25 17.11 -17.35
N THR A 345 4.38 17.46 -16.72
CA THR A 345 5.68 17.67 -17.40
C THR A 345 6.72 16.61 -17.04
N SER A 346 6.50 15.81 -16.01
CA SER A 346 7.38 14.67 -15.66
C SER A 346 7.24 13.55 -16.68
N ARG A 347 8.36 12.89 -17.00
CA ARG A 347 8.37 11.76 -17.93
C ARG A 347 8.66 10.47 -17.17
N ALA A 348 7.89 9.43 -17.49
CA ALA A 348 8.12 8.11 -16.98
C ALA A 348 8.65 7.19 -18.10
N TYR A 349 9.64 6.37 -17.77
CA TYR A 349 10.21 5.37 -18.66
C TYR A 349 10.09 3.99 -18.03
N ILE A 350 9.43 3.05 -18.72
CA ILE A 350 9.34 1.65 -18.31
C ILE A 350 9.66 0.78 -19.54
N PRO A 351 10.74 0.00 -19.48
CA PRO A 351 11.73 -0.09 -18.40
C PRO A 351 12.56 1.20 -18.25
N ALA A 352 13.18 1.38 -17.07
CA ALA A 352 14.10 2.45 -16.77
C ALA A 352 15.34 2.43 -17.69
N ARG A 353 15.99 3.58 -17.86
CA ARG A 353 17.19 3.74 -18.71
C ARG A 353 18.47 3.43 -17.91
N ILE A 354 18.57 2.22 -17.39
CA ILE A 354 19.69 1.69 -16.59
C ILE A 354 20.22 0.39 -17.22
N SER A 355 21.35 -0.10 -16.74
CA SER A 355 21.90 -1.39 -17.19
C SER A 355 21.04 -2.57 -16.68
N GLU A 356 21.10 -3.73 -17.34
CA GLU A 356 20.41 -4.94 -16.87
C GLU A 356 20.90 -5.37 -15.47
N GLU A 357 22.20 -5.20 -15.18
CA GLU A 357 22.79 -5.49 -13.87
C GLU A 357 22.21 -4.59 -12.79
N THR A 358 22.07 -3.29 -13.07
CA THR A 358 21.46 -2.32 -12.15
C THR A 358 19.98 -2.59 -11.97
N GLU A 359 19.23 -2.96 -13.02
CA GLU A 359 17.82 -3.34 -12.91
C GLU A 359 17.65 -4.53 -11.97
N GLU A 360 18.47 -5.57 -12.11
CA GLU A 360 18.43 -6.74 -11.24
C GLU A 360 18.77 -6.36 -9.79
N ALA A 361 19.79 -5.53 -9.56
CA ALA A 361 20.18 -5.06 -8.24
C ALA A 361 19.05 -4.24 -7.56
N VAL A 362 18.37 -3.35 -8.29
CA VAL A 362 17.23 -2.56 -7.80
C VAL A 362 16.07 -3.48 -7.40
N ARG A 363 15.73 -4.45 -8.24
CA ARG A 363 14.64 -5.41 -7.98
C ARG A 363 14.94 -6.29 -6.77
N ASP A 364 16.17 -6.79 -6.65
CA ASP A 364 16.60 -7.57 -5.49
C ASP A 364 16.59 -6.74 -4.21
N ALA A 365 17.07 -5.48 -4.26
CA ALA A 365 17.00 -4.56 -3.14
C ALA A 365 15.55 -4.29 -2.72
N ALA A 366 14.64 -4.08 -3.67
CA ALA A 366 13.22 -3.85 -3.39
C ALA A 366 12.58 -5.04 -2.66
N VAL A 367 12.85 -6.28 -3.10
CA VAL A 367 12.36 -7.49 -2.44
C VAL A 367 12.94 -7.63 -1.03
N ARG A 368 14.24 -7.37 -0.85
CA ARG A 368 14.90 -7.42 0.47
C ARG A 368 14.32 -6.38 1.44
N ILE A 369 14.08 -5.16 0.97
CA ILE A 369 13.43 -4.08 1.76
C ILE A 369 12.03 -4.50 2.19
N TYR A 370 11.23 -4.96 1.24
CA TYR A 370 9.87 -5.44 1.48
C TYR A 370 9.82 -6.53 2.55
N GLN A 371 10.73 -7.50 2.48
CA GLN A 371 10.84 -8.59 3.45
C GLN A 371 11.37 -8.12 4.81
N ALA A 372 12.38 -7.24 4.84
CA ALA A 372 12.97 -6.72 6.07
C ALA A 372 11.96 -5.94 6.92
N ILE A 373 11.06 -5.19 6.29
CA ILE A 373 10.00 -4.43 6.95
C ILE A 373 8.79 -5.32 7.29
N GLY A 374 8.67 -6.50 6.68
CA GLY A 374 7.52 -7.39 6.83
C GLY A 374 6.29 -6.92 6.07
N CYS A 375 6.48 -6.32 4.90
CA CYS A 375 5.42 -5.91 4.01
C CYS A 375 4.66 -7.13 3.46
N GLN A 376 3.41 -6.90 3.06
CA GLN A 376 2.49 -7.89 2.48
C GLN A 376 1.62 -7.22 1.44
N GLY A 377 1.07 -7.99 0.50
CA GLY A 377 0.21 -7.47 -0.56
C GLY A 377 1.01 -6.67 -1.58
N LEU A 378 0.81 -5.37 -1.66
CA LEU A 378 1.45 -4.48 -2.63
C LEU A 378 2.17 -3.33 -1.94
N SER A 379 3.40 -3.05 -2.35
CA SER A 379 4.15 -1.83 -1.99
C SER A 379 4.87 -1.29 -3.22
N ARG A 380 5.20 0.01 -3.21
CA ARG A 380 6.14 0.61 -4.16
C ARG A 380 7.38 1.03 -3.38
N VAL A 381 8.53 0.63 -3.86
CA VAL A 381 9.83 0.99 -3.30
C VAL A 381 10.52 1.93 -4.26
N ASP A 382 10.95 3.08 -3.77
CA ASP A 382 11.55 4.15 -4.54
C ASP A 382 13.05 4.23 -4.24
N PHE A 383 13.85 4.42 -5.28
CA PHE A 383 15.31 4.42 -5.21
C PHE A 383 15.89 5.63 -5.92
N PHE A 384 17.10 6.00 -5.51
CA PHE A 384 18.01 6.73 -6.37
C PHE A 384 19.08 5.76 -6.91
N VAL A 385 19.41 5.91 -8.19
CA VAL A 385 20.59 5.27 -8.78
C VAL A 385 21.55 6.37 -9.22
N THR A 386 22.73 6.40 -8.62
CA THR A 386 23.72 7.46 -8.86
C THR A 386 24.15 7.50 -10.33
N TYR A 387 24.40 8.70 -10.87
CA TYR A 387 24.92 8.83 -12.23
C TYR A 387 26.35 8.31 -12.36
N GLU A 388 27.13 8.38 -11.27
CA GLU A 388 28.48 7.81 -11.19
C GLU A 388 28.41 6.50 -10.39
N GLY A 389 28.75 5.37 -11.01
CA GLY A 389 28.86 4.07 -10.34
C GLY A 389 27.56 3.24 -10.31
N GLU A 390 26.42 3.81 -10.67
CA GLU A 390 25.12 3.16 -10.61
C GLU A 390 24.81 2.53 -9.23
N ASP A 391 25.23 3.19 -8.14
CA ASP A 391 24.91 2.75 -6.77
C ASP A 391 23.41 2.85 -6.51
N VAL A 392 22.83 1.75 -6.01
CA VAL A 392 21.39 1.66 -5.69
C VAL A 392 21.16 2.10 -4.26
N ILE A 393 20.48 3.24 -4.07
CA ILE A 393 20.25 3.87 -2.78
C ILE A 393 18.75 3.97 -2.53
N PHE A 394 18.27 3.39 -1.43
CA PHE A 394 16.87 3.48 -1.03
C PHE A 394 16.46 4.93 -0.73
N ASN A 395 15.28 5.33 -1.22
CA ASN A 395 14.65 6.62 -0.94
C ASN A 395 13.44 6.48 0.00
N GLU A 396 12.36 5.83 -0.46
CA GLU A 396 11.16 5.60 0.37
C GLU A 396 10.41 4.33 -0.03
N ILE A 397 9.48 3.89 0.82
CA ILE A 397 8.56 2.79 0.53
C ILE A 397 7.13 3.21 0.86
N ASN A 398 6.22 2.94 -0.08
CA ASN A 398 4.80 3.27 0.01
C ASN A 398 3.99 1.97 0.13
N THR A 399 3.22 1.81 1.21
CA THR A 399 2.53 0.56 1.55
C THR A 399 1.20 0.35 0.83
N LEU A 400 0.71 1.39 0.17
CA LEU A 400 -0.38 1.33 -0.80
C LEU A 400 -0.24 2.51 -1.75
N SER A 401 0.54 2.38 -2.80
CA SER A 401 0.64 3.44 -3.80
C SER A 401 -0.13 3.07 -5.05
N LEU A 402 -1.31 3.67 -5.20
CA LEU A 402 -2.11 3.64 -6.42
C LEU A 402 -2.02 4.96 -7.20
N ILE A 403 -1.06 5.80 -6.82
CA ILE A 403 -0.86 7.15 -7.37
C ILE A 403 -0.60 7.13 -8.88
N HIS A 404 -0.08 6.03 -9.39
CA HIS A 404 0.26 5.86 -10.80
C HIS A 404 -0.62 4.81 -11.51
N ILE A 405 -1.75 4.45 -10.92
CA ILE A 405 -2.74 3.56 -11.52
C ILE A 405 -3.82 4.34 -12.25
#